data_a7fb03d62b608591b6445b924ece9832
#
_entry.id   a7fb03d62b608591b6445b924ece9832
#
_cell.length_a   1.000
_cell.length_b   1.000
_cell.length_c   1.000
_cell.angle_alpha   90.00
_cell.angle_beta   90.00
_cell.angle_gamma   90.00
#
_symmetry.space_group_name_H-M   'P 1'
#
loop_
_entity.id
_entity.type
_entity.pdbx_description
1 polymer ?
#
loop_
_entity_poly.entity_id
_entity_poly.type
_entity_poly.pdbx_seq_one_letter_code
_entity_poly.pdbx_strand_id
1 'polypeptide(L)'
;MSDFLPVLLGSDANVYGMARSFYQQYGVRSVAICKGALVATSNTNLVKIAVLEPDLENDETFVKTLTDYAKAHADKPLVLVSCADGYTVLMGRHRDALKPYYHFACPELQTVLDLDIKENFYRACEVHGLSSVSYTHLRAH
;
A
#
# COMPACT_ATOMS: atom_id res chain seq x y z
N MET A 1 18.78 -12.34 11.47
CA MET A 1 17.33 -12.06 11.47
C MET A 1 17.13 -10.68 10.91
N SER A 2 16.21 -10.52 9.98
CA SER A 2 15.90 -9.20 9.42
C SER A 2 15.18 -8.39 10.50
N ASP A 3 15.76 -7.27 10.89
CA ASP A 3 15.28 -6.46 12.01
C ASP A 3 14.47 -5.25 11.51
N PHE A 4 13.42 -5.52 10.75
CA PHE A 4 12.48 -4.52 10.26
C PHE A 4 11.04 -5.01 10.36
N LEU A 5 10.09 -4.08 10.38
CA LEU A 5 8.66 -4.39 10.45
C LEU A 5 7.96 -3.92 9.16
N PRO A 6 7.43 -4.85 8.35
CA PRO A 6 6.54 -4.47 7.25
C PRO A 6 5.21 -3.96 7.77
N VAL A 7 4.83 -2.77 7.34
CA VAL A 7 3.54 -2.11 7.61
C VAL A 7 2.76 -2.05 6.30
N LEU A 8 1.69 -2.81 6.20
CA LEU A 8 0.91 -3.00 4.98
C LEU A 8 -0.39 -2.20 5.07
N LEU A 9 -0.71 -1.45 4.02
CA LEU A 9 -1.94 -0.66 3.94
C LEU A 9 -3.03 -1.44 3.22
N GLY A 10 -4.10 -1.74 3.94
CA GLY A 10 -5.23 -2.54 3.48
C GLY A 10 -5.47 -3.81 4.30
N SER A 11 -6.37 -4.68 3.84
CA SER A 11 -6.73 -5.92 4.56
C SER A 11 -7.21 -7.06 3.65
N ASP A 12 -7.10 -6.90 2.34
CA ASP A 12 -7.55 -7.87 1.34
C ASP A 12 -6.53 -8.98 1.04
N ALA A 13 -6.77 -9.73 -0.02
CA ALA A 13 -5.88 -10.80 -0.48
C ALA A 13 -4.50 -10.28 -0.91
N ASN A 14 -4.37 -9.02 -1.37
CA ASN A 14 -3.09 -8.43 -1.75
C ASN A 14 -2.21 -8.25 -0.50
N VAL A 15 -2.79 -7.79 0.60
CA VAL A 15 -2.10 -7.69 1.90
C VAL A 15 -1.62 -9.05 2.38
N TYR A 16 -2.48 -10.08 2.28
CA TYR A 16 -2.07 -11.45 2.63
C TYR A 16 -0.92 -11.94 1.75
N GLY A 17 -1.00 -11.72 0.43
CA GLY A 17 0.05 -12.11 -0.52
C GLY A 17 1.38 -11.42 -0.22
N MET A 18 1.36 -10.12 0.09
CA MET A 18 2.53 -9.36 0.47
C MET A 18 3.12 -9.84 1.80
N ALA A 19 2.30 -10.06 2.83
CA ALA A 19 2.73 -10.59 4.11
C ALA A 19 3.37 -11.98 3.97
N ARG A 20 2.80 -12.83 3.13
CA ARG A 20 3.37 -14.15 2.79
C ARG A 20 4.74 -14.02 2.14
N SER A 21 4.93 -13.08 1.21
CA SER A 21 6.20 -12.84 0.53
C SER A 21 7.28 -12.38 1.52
N PHE A 22 6.97 -11.47 2.42
CA PHE A 22 7.88 -11.04 3.49
C PHE A 22 8.26 -12.19 4.41
N TYR A 23 7.30 -13.02 4.80
CA TYR A 23 7.58 -14.17 5.65
C TYR A 23 8.44 -15.22 4.95
N GLN A 24 8.14 -15.55 3.70
CA GLN A 24 8.91 -16.54 2.93
C GLN A 24 10.35 -16.09 2.68
N GLN A 25 10.56 -14.82 2.37
CA GLN A 25 11.88 -14.30 2.01
C GLN A 25 12.72 -13.94 3.24
N TYR A 26 12.12 -13.36 4.27
CA TYR A 26 12.84 -12.76 5.39
C TYR A 26 12.52 -13.37 6.75
N GLY A 27 11.53 -14.25 6.85
CA GLY A 27 11.05 -14.81 8.11
C GLY A 27 10.32 -13.80 9.01
N VAL A 28 9.97 -12.61 8.49
CA VAL A 28 9.31 -11.55 9.26
C VAL A 28 7.80 -11.59 9.08
N ARG A 29 7.08 -11.34 10.17
CA ARG A 29 5.63 -11.13 10.15
C ARG A 29 5.32 -9.66 9.93
N SER A 30 4.22 -9.39 9.24
CA SER A 30 3.78 -8.04 8.92
C SER A 30 2.71 -7.55 9.87
N VAL A 31 2.48 -6.24 9.88
CA VAL A 31 1.28 -5.64 10.45
C VAL A 31 0.47 -4.96 9.35
N ALA A 32 -0.83 -4.84 9.56
CA ALA A 32 -1.73 -4.13 8.66
C ALA A 32 -2.38 -2.94 9.36
N ILE A 33 -2.48 -1.83 8.62
CA ILE A 33 -3.28 -0.66 8.98
C ILE A 33 -4.36 -0.54 7.92
N CYS A 34 -5.62 -0.57 8.32
CA CYS A 34 -6.75 -0.66 7.39
C CYS A 34 -8.01 0.00 7.94
N LYS A 35 -8.97 0.28 7.06
CA LYS A 35 -10.28 0.82 7.45
C LYS A 35 -11.29 -0.24 7.90
N GLY A 36 -11.04 -1.50 7.61
CA GLY A 36 -11.90 -2.62 7.99
C GLY A 36 -11.17 -3.94 7.87
N ALA A 37 -11.49 -4.88 8.74
CA ALA A 37 -10.91 -6.20 8.74
C ALA A 37 -11.59 -7.10 7.70
N LEU A 38 -10.83 -7.73 6.81
CA LEU A 38 -11.32 -8.68 5.83
C LEU A 38 -10.82 -10.09 6.17
N VAL A 39 -11.53 -11.10 5.65
CA VAL A 39 -11.28 -12.52 5.95
C VAL A 39 -9.84 -12.93 5.64
N ALA A 40 -9.26 -12.42 4.56
CA ALA A 40 -7.90 -12.77 4.12
C ALA A 40 -6.82 -12.45 5.15
N THR A 41 -7.03 -11.42 5.96
CA THR A 41 -6.05 -10.97 6.98
C THR A 41 -6.47 -11.27 8.41
N SER A 42 -7.76 -11.54 8.66
CA SER A 42 -8.28 -11.79 10.00
C SER A 42 -7.96 -13.20 10.53
N ASN A 43 -7.70 -14.16 9.64
CA ASN A 43 -7.53 -15.57 9.98
C ASN A 43 -6.14 -16.12 9.61
N THR A 44 -5.11 -15.29 9.71
CA THR A 44 -3.73 -15.69 9.40
C THR A 44 -2.76 -15.29 10.52
N ASN A 45 -1.67 -16.04 10.65
CA ASN A 45 -0.56 -15.69 11.53
C ASN A 45 0.55 -14.87 10.84
N LEU A 46 0.40 -14.57 9.55
CA LEU A 46 1.41 -13.87 8.75
C LEU A 46 1.30 -12.35 8.87
N VAL A 47 0.10 -11.84 9.11
CA VAL A 47 -0.17 -10.42 9.31
C VAL A 47 -1.12 -10.23 10.49
N LYS A 48 -0.83 -9.23 11.31
CA LYS A 48 -1.70 -8.79 12.40
C LYS A 48 -2.29 -7.43 12.04
N ILE A 49 -3.60 -7.27 12.15
CA ILE A 49 -4.22 -5.94 12.05
C ILE A 49 -3.80 -5.16 13.30
N ALA A 50 -2.96 -4.15 13.10
CA ALA A 50 -2.41 -3.32 14.17
C ALA A 50 -3.27 -2.10 14.45
N VAL A 51 -3.84 -1.50 13.38
CA VAL A 51 -4.75 -0.36 13.50
C VAL A 51 -5.93 -0.59 12.56
N LEU A 52 -7.13 -0.38 13.09
CA LEU A 52 -8.38 -0.36 12.35
C LEU A 52 -8.94 1.05 12.46
N GLU A 53 -8.90 1.81 11.37
CA GLU A 53 -9.33 3.20 11.30
C GLU A 53 -10.31 3.37 10.14
N PRO A 54 -11.62 3.47 10.41
CA PRO A 54 -12.65 3.57 9.36
C PRO A 54 -12.45 4.73 8.40
N ASP A 55 -11.90 5.84 8.89
CA ASP A 55 -11.66 7.06 8.12
C ASP A 55 -10.24 7.16 7.55
N LEU A 56 -9.54 6.04 7.42
CA LEU A 56 -8.14 5.98 6.98
C LEU A 56 -7.91 6.59 5.58
N GLU A 57 -8.94 6.72 4.76
CA GLU A 57 -8.85 7.36 3.43
C GLU A 57 -8.94 8.89 3.47
N ASN A 58 -9.23 9.49 4.64
CA ASN A 58 -9.13 10.92 4.85
C ASN A 58 -7.65 11.33 5.01
N ASP A 59 -7.23 12.38 4.33
CA ASP A 59 -5.84 12.84 4.29
C ASP A 59 -5.23 13.10 5.68
N GLU A 60 -5.95 13.81 6.56
CA GLU A 60 -5.45 14.14 7.91
C GLU A 60 -5.40 12.89 8.79
N THR A 61 -6.45 12.07 8.75
CA THR A 61 -6.52 10.81 9.50
C THR A 61 -5.43 9.84 9.05
N PHE A 62 -5.17 9.75 7.75
CA PHE A 62 -4.12 8.92 7.18
C PHE A 62 -2.73 9.30 7.72
N VAL A 63 -2.35 10.57 7.60
CA VAL A 63 -1.06 11.05 8.09
C VAL A 63 -0.94 10.87 9.59
N LYS A 64 -1.99 11.26 10.35
CA LYS A 64 -2.01 11.12 11.80
C LYS A 64 -1.84 9.67 12.23
N THR A 65 -2.64 8.76 11.69
CA THR A 65 -2.62 7.33 12.05
C THR A 65 -1.26 6.72 11.80
N LEU A 66 -0.67 6.98 10.63
CA LEU A 66 0.64 6.42 10.28
C LEU A 66 1.77 7.04 11.13
N THR A 67 1.76 8.34 11.34
CA THR A 67 2.82 8.98 12.16
C THR A 67 2.73 8.58 13.62
N ASP A 68 1.53 8.47 14.19
CA ASP A 68 1.34 8.00 15.57
C ASP A 68 1.79 6.55 15.73
N TYR A 69 1.43 5.68 14.77
CA TYR A 69 1.88 4.30 14.75
C TYR A 69 3.41 4.21 14.70
N ALA A 70 4.04 4.96 13.82
CA ALA A 70 5.49 4.95 13.67
C ALA A 70 6.22 5.44 14.92
N LYS A 71 5.73 6.51 15.56
CA LYS A 71 6.30 7.00 16.82
C LYS A 71 6.24 5.98 17.95
N ALA A 72 5.14 5.20 18.00
CA ALA A 72 4.97 4.14 19.00
C ALA A 72 5.83 2.90 18.74
N HIS A 73 6.38 2.75 17.51
CA HIS A 73 7.17 1.58 17.09
C HIS A 73 8.54 1.99 16.52
N ALA A 74 9.14 3.03 17.09
CA ALA A 74 10.43 3.57 16.66
C ALA A 74 11.64 2.66 17.01
N ASP A 75 11.41 1.54 17.65
CA ASP A 75 12.43 0.54 18.00
C ASP A 75 12.95 -0.26 16.80
N LYS A 76 12.27 -0.19 15.64
CA LYS A 76 12.62 -0.91 14.41
C LYS A 76 12.45 -0.05 13.18
N PRO A 77 13.22 -0.29 12.11
CA PRO A 77 12.93 0.25 10.81
C PRO A 77 11.56 -0.22 10.31
N LEU A 78 10.71 0.71 9.91
CA LEU A 78 9.37 0.43 9.38
C LEU A 78 9.41 0.49 7.86
N VAL A 79 8.94 -0.57 7.20
CA VAL A 79 8.80 -0.65 5.72
C VAL A 79 7.33 -0.53 5.37
N LEU A 80 6.93 0.61 4.79
CA LEU A 80 5.55 0.88 4.41
C LEU A 80 5.27 0.39 2.98
N VAL A 81 4.21 -0.40 2.82
CA VAL A 81 3.80 -0.93 1.52
C VAL A 81 2.31 -0.70 1.33
N SER A 82 1.95 -0.04 0.23
CA SER A 82 0.58 0.02 -0.25
C SER A 82 0.19 -1.30 -0.90
N CYS A 83 -0.98 -1.81 -0.56
CA CYS A 83 -1.56 -3.00 -1.18
C CYS A 83 -2.83 -2.69 -1.97
N ALA A 84 -3.17 -1.41 -2.15
CA ALA A 84 -4.29 -0.94 -2.95
C ALA A 84 -4.00 0.43 -3.56
N ASP A 85 -4.56 0.69 -4.73
CA ASP A 85 -4.30 1.90 -5.52
C ASP A 85 -4.60 3.19 -4.74
N GLY A 86 -5.73 3.26 -4.03
CA GLY A 86 -6.08 4.41 -3.22
C GLY A 86 -5.05 4.75 -2.14
N TYR A 87 -4.44 3.75 -1.50
CA TYR A 87 -3.36 3.98 -0.53
C TYR A 87 -2.06 4.39 -1.21
N THR A 88 -1.81 3.94 -2.44
CA THR A 88 -0.65 4.41 -3.22
C THR A 88 -0.77 5.90 -3.53
N VAL A 89 -1.96 6.37 -3.90
CA VAL A 89 -2.24 7.79 -4.12
C VAL A 89 -2.03 8.60 -2.84
N LEU A 90 -2.55 8.14 -1.69
CA LEU A 90 -2.36 8.78 -0.40
C LEU A 90 -0.88 8.82 0.02
N MET A 91 -0.13 7.73 -0.19
CA MET A 91 1.31 7.70 0.05
C MET A 91 2.06 8.70 -0.84
N GLY A 92 1.72 8.80 -2.12
CA GLY A 92 2.30 9.77 -3.05
C GLY A 92 2.01 11.21 -2.62
N ARG A 93 0.77 11.49 -2.20
CA ARG A 93 0.32 12.82 -1.74
C ARG A 93 1.01 13.25 -0.45
N HIS A 94 1.20 12.35 0.49
CA HIS A 94 1.76 12.63 1.81
C HIS A 94 3.19 12.13 1.99
N ARG A 95 3.89 11.91 0.89
CA ARG A 95 5.24 11.34 0.85
C ARG A 95 6.20 12.01 1.83
N ASP A 96 6.24 13.35 1.84
CA ASP A 96 7.20 14.08 2.67
C ASP A 96 6.88 14.00 4.16
N ALA A 97 5.61 13.88 4.53
CA ALA A 97 5.19 13.65 5.91
C ALA A 97 5.55 12.24 6.41
N LEU A 98 5.61 11.25 5.51
CA LEU A 98 5.87 9.85 5.85
C LEU A 98 7.37 9.49 5.84
N LYS A 99 8.18 10.13 5.00
CA LYS A 99 9.62 9.86 4.86
C LYS A 99 10.41 9.83 6.17
N PRO A 100 10.14 10.70 7.16
CA PRO A 100 10.89 10.67 8.42
C PRO A 100 10.67 9.40 9.24
N TYR A 101 9.60 8.65 8.98
CA TYR A 101 9.14 7.54 9.79
C TYR A 101 9.23 6.18 9.11
N TYR A 102 9.16 6.15 7.77
CA TYR A 102 9.04 4.92 7.01
C TYR A 102 10.05 4.84 5.87
N HIS A 103 10.52 3.64 5.62
CA HIS A 103 11.16 3.28 4.35
C HIS A 103 10.09 2.80 3.38
N PHE A 104 9.98 3.42 2.21
CA PHE A 104 9.03 3.00 1.17
C PHE A 104 9.48 3.43 -0.22
N ALA A 105 9.07 2.67 -1.21
CA ALA A 105 9.21 3.02 -2.61
C ALA A 105 7.83 3.47 -3.12
N CYS A 106 7.68 4.76 -3.37
CA CYS A 106 6.49 5.33 -3.98
C CYS A 106 6.94 6.42 -4.96
N PRO A 107 6.50 6.39 -6.23
CA PRO A 107 6.76 7.47 -7.17
C PRO A 107 6.17 8.80 -6.66
N GLU A 108 6.51 9.88 -7.30
CA GLU A 108 5.85 11.15 -7.06
C GLU A 108 4.37 11.08 -7.44
N LEU A 109 3.54 11.88 -6.75
CA LEU A 109 2.08 11.84 -6.91
C LEU A 109 1.64 11.93 -8.38
N GLN A 110 2.26 12.82 -9.16
CA GLN A 110 1.89 12.97 -10.57
C GLN A 110 2.10 11.67 -11.36
N THR A 111 3.23 10.98 -11.15
CA THR A 111 3.51 9.68 -11.78
C THR A 111 2.49 8.61 -11.33
N VAL A 112 2.12 8.61 -10.05
CA VAL A 112 1.08 7.69 -9.56
C VAL A 112 -0.24 7.96 -10.27
N LEU A 113 -0.69 9.21 -10.35
CA LEU A 113 -1.94 9.59 -11.00
C LEU A 113 -1.93 9.31 -12.51
N ASP A 114 -0.80 9.51 -13.17
CA ASP A 114 -0.65 9.22 -14.60
C ASP A 114 -0.74 7.72 -14.91
N LEU A 115 -0.35 6.86 -13.97
CA LEU A 115 -0.35 5.41 -14.16
C LEU A 115 -1.60 4.73 -13.58
N ASP A 116 -2.24 5.30 -12.56
CA ASP A 116 -3.42 4.75 -11.90
C ASP A 116 -4.69 4.91 -12.77
N ILE A 117 -4.81 6.04 -13.46
CA ILE A 117 -5.92 6.28 -14.37
C ILE A 117 -5.68 5.51 -15.67
N LYS A 118 -6.53 4.53 -15.95
CA LYS A 118 -6.39 3.61 -17.11
C LYS A 118 -6.18 4.34 -18.44
N GLU A 119 -6.90 5.42 -18.67
CA GLU A 119 -6.75 6.23 -19.89
C GLU A 119 -5.34 6.83 -20.01
N ASN A 120 -4.81 7.38 -18.91
CA ASN A 120 -3.46 7.94 -18.88
C ASN A 120 -2.41 6.85 -19.06
N PHE A 121 -2.60 5.70 -18.41
CA PHE A 121 -1.73 4.53 -18.57
C PHE A 121 -1.66 4.06 -20.03
N TYR A 122 -2.79 3.92 -20.71
CA TYR A 122 -2.81 3.53 -22.13
C TYR A 122 -2.13 4.56 -23.01
N ARG A 123 -2.36 5.85 -22.75
CA ARG A 123 -1.66 6.94 -23.48
C ARG A 123 -0.14 6.88 -23.24
N ALA A 124 0.30 6.65 -22.03
CA ALA A 124 1.71 6.46 -21.71
C ALA A 124 2.30 5.25 -22.45
N CYS A 125 1.59 4.14 -22.50
CA CYS A 125 1.99 2.95 -23.27
C CYS A 125 2.17 3.28 -24.77
N GLU A 126 1.24 4.00 -25.38
CA GLU A 126 1.32 4.42 -26.79
C GLU A 126 2.55 5.31 -27.06
N VAL A 127 2.79 6.30 -26.19
CA VAL A 127 3.94 7.21 -26.29
C VAL A 127 5.27 6.44 -26.22
N HIS A 128 5.34 5.39 -25.40
CA HIS A 128 6.52 4.55 -25.23
C HIS A 128 6.59 3.34 -26.17
N GLY A 129 5.67 3.23 -27.14
CA GLY A 129 5.64 2.12 -28.10
C GLY A 129 5.32 0.75 -27.45
N LEU A 130 4.69 0.73 -26.29
CA LEU A 130 4.28 -0.48 -25.60
C LEU A 130 2.89 -0.91 -26.06
N SER A 131 2.73 -2.18 -26.45
CA SER A 131 1.42 -2.74 -26.78
C SER A 131 0.57 -2.84 -25.52
N SER A 132 -0.52 -2.09 -25.45
CA SER A 132 -1.50 -2.19 -24.38
C SER A 132 -2.80 -2.78 -24.88
N VAL A 133 -3.45 -3.64 -24.08
CA VAL A 133 -4.77 -4.20 -24.42
C VAL A 133 -5.84 -3.25 -23.93
N SER A 134 -6.55 -2.61 -24.86
CA SER A 134 -7.70 -1.76 -24.54
C SER A 134 -8.89 -2.66 -24.13
N TYR A 135 -9.36 -2.51 -22.89
CA TYR A 135 -10.54 -3.23 -22.36
C TYR A 135 -11.88 -2.75 -22.90
N THR A 136 -11.91 -1.90 -23.92
CA THR A 136 -13.14 -1.30 -24.47
C THR A 136 -14.08 -2.30 -25.15
N HIS A 137 -13.67 -3.55 -25.37
CA HIS A 137 -14.50 -4.52 -26.10
C HIS A 137 -15.20 -5.60 -25.24
N LEU A 138 -15.03 -5.61 -23.91
CA LEU A 138 -15.65 -6.62 -23.05
C LEU A 138 -16.94 -6.17 -22.34
N ARG A 139 -17.53 -5.04 -22.73
CA ARG A 139 -18.79 -4.54 -22.16
C ARG A 139 -19.94 -4.45 -23.15
N ALA A 140 -19.94 -5.29 -24.14
CA ALA A 140 -21.08 -5.46 -25.05
C ALA A 140 -21.51 -6.93 -25.02
N HIS A 141 -22.23 -7.33 -23.98
CA HIS A 141 -23.26 -8.39 -24.03
C HIS A 141 -23.88 -8.55 -22.64
#